data_002f8323cbfe2f9a6aebbfc50ff500cf
#
_entry.id   002f8323cbfe2f9a6aebbfc50ff500cf
#
_cell.length_a   1.000
_cell.length_b   1.000
_cell.length_c   1.000
_cell.angle_alpha   90.00
_cell.angle_beta   90.00
_cell.angle_gamma   90.00
#
_symmetry.space_group_name_H-M   'P 1'
#
loop_
_entity.id
_entity.type
_entity.pdbx_description
1 polymer ?
#
loop_
_entity_poly.entity_id
_entity_poly.type
_entity_poly.pdbx_seq_one_letter_code
_entity_poly.pdbx_strand_id
1 'polypeptide(L)' 'MKNLRMKAARVGCDLSQEELAAKVGVTRQTIGMIEAGKYNPTLNLCIAICKALGKTLDELFWNEEE' A
#
# COMPACT_ATOMS: atom_id res chain seq x y z
N MET A 1 8.94 -7.49 -6.56
CA MET A 1 9.42 -6.11 -6.69
C MET A 1 8.88 -5.25 -5.57
N LYS A 2 9.71 -4.40 -5.00
CA LYS A 2 9.26 -3.54 -3.90
C LYS A 2 8.28 -2.49 -4.39
N ASN A 3 7.32 -2.15 -3.56
CA ASN A 3 6.39 -1.08 -3.88
C ASN A 3 6.77 0.18 -3.11
N LEU A 4 7.72 0.91 -3.65
CA LEU A 4 8.22 2.12 -3.02
C LEU A 4 7.22 3.27 -3.11
N ARG A 5 6.35 3.25 -4.11
CA ARG A 5 5.33 4.29 -4.24
C ARG A 5 4.36 4.23 -3.08
N MET A 6 3.94 3.03 -2.71
CA MET A 6 3.03 2.84 -1.58
C MET A 6 3.72 3.27 -0.29
N LYS A 7 4.98 2.90 -0.12
CA LYS A 7 5.71 3.29 1.07
C LYS A 7 5.84 4.80 1.16
N ALA A 8 6.19 5.46 0.06
CA ALA A 8 6.34 6.91 0.04
C ALA A 8 5.01 7.60 0.35
N ALA A 9 3.92 7.10 -0.22
CA ALA A 9 2.60 7.69 0.03
C ALA A 9 2.21 7.53 1.50
N ARG A 10 2.49 6.37 2.08
CA ARG A 10 2.19 6.12 3.49
C ARG A 10 2.99 7.08 4.38
N VAL A 11 4.28 7.19 4.13
CA VAL A 11 5.13 8.09 4.91
C VAL A 11 4.69 9.54 4.75
N GLY A 12 4.30 9.91 3.53
CA GLY A 12 3.80 11.25 3.26
C GLY A 12 2.52 11.57 4.00
N CYS A 13 1.76 10.56 4.42
CA CYS A 13 0.55 10.74 5.24
C CYS A 13 0.84 10.60 6.72
N ASP A 14 2.10 10.48 7.11
CA ASP A 14 2.51 10.32 8.52
C ASP A 14 1.92 9.06 9.15
N LEU A 15 1.80 7.99 8.37
CA LEU A 15 1.24 6.73 8.88
C LEU A 15 2.35 5.70 9.00
N SER A 16 2.40 5.00 10.13
CA SER A 16 3.22 3.81 10.27
C SER A 16 2.57 2.66 9.51
N GLN A 17 3.33 1.57 9.31
CA GLN A 17 2.75 0.37 8.72
C GLN A 17 1.59 -0.15 9.55
N GLU A 18 1.74 -0.08 10.87
CA GLU A 18 0.69 -0.55 11.76
C GLU A 18 -0.57 0.30 11.65
N GLU A 19 -0.39 1.61 11.56
CA GLU A 19 -1.53 2.51 11.43
C GLU A 19 -2.27 2.33 10.12
N LEU A 20 -1.54 2.15 9.03
CA LEU A 20 -2.18 1.89 7.75
C LEU A 20 -2.91 0.55 7.79
N ALA A 21 -2.28 -0.47 8.38
CA ALA A 21 -2.90 -1.79 8.48
C ALA A 21 -4.23 -1.70 9.23
N ALA A 22 -4.26 -0.94 10.31
CA ALA A 22 -5.50 -0.77 11.08
C ALA A 22 -6.59 -0.08 10.25
N LYS A 23 -6.20 0.90 9.43
CA LYS A 23 -7.16 1.63 8.60
C LYS A 23 -7.80 0.74 7.55
N VAL A 24 -7.06 -0.22 7.00
CA VAL A 24 -7.56 -1.05 5.92
C VAL A 24 -7.95 -2.46 6.36
N GLY A 25 -7.83 -2.76 7.65
CA GLY A 25 -8.34 -4.01 8.22
C GLY A 25 -7.45 -5.22 8.00
N VAL A 26 -6.13 -5.03 7.93
CA VAL A 26 -5.18 -6.14 7.81
C VAL A 26 -4.11 -6.00 8.89
N THR A 27 -3.18 -6.96 8.93
CA THR A 27 -2.09 -6.91 9.91
C THR A 27 -0.96 -6.05 9.39
N ARG A 28 -0.13 -5.56 10.32
CA ARG A 28 1.08 -4.80 9.97
C ARG A 28 1.97 -5.63 9.05
N GLN A 29 2.08 -6.94 9.32
CA GLN A 29 2.92 -7.80 8.51
C GLN A 29 2.47 -7.81 7.06
N THR A 30 1.16 -7.79 6.82
CA THR A 30 0.64 -7.77 5.46
C THR A 30 1.08 -6.50 4.73
N ILE A 31 1.00 -5.35 5.39
CA ILE A 31 1.45 -4.10 4.78
C ILE A 31 2.94 -4.17 4.47
N GLY A 32 3.73 -4.67 5.41
CA GLY A 32 5.17 -4.81 5.20
C GLY A 32 5.50 -5.70 4.02
N MET A 33 4.76 -6.79 3.85
CA MET A 33 5.00 -7.72 2.75
C MET A 33 4.60 -7.11 1.40
N ILE A 34 3.55 -6.32 1.38
CA ILE A 34 3.16 -5.63 0.14
C ILE A 34 4.24 -4.64 -0.26
N GLU A 35 4.73 -3.86 0.67
CA GLU A 35 5.77 -2.88 0.38
C GLU A 35 7.08 -3.54 -0.05
N ALA A 36 7.36 -4.72 0.49
CA ALA A 36 8.56 -5.47 0.13
C ALA A 36 8.42 -6.22 -1.19
N GLY A 37 7.22 -6.26 -1.77
CA GLY A 37 6.99 -6.96 -3.01
C GLY A 37 6.86 -8.47 -2.84
N LYS A 38 6.53 -8.91 -1.63
CA LYS A 38 6.43 -10.34 -1.32
C LYS A 38 4.99 -10.85 -1.23
N TYR A 39 4.02 -9.98 -1.43
CA TYR A 39 2.62 -10.33 -1.33
C TYR A 39 1.82 -9.50 -2.33
N ASN A 40 0.99 -10.15 -3.12
CA ASN A 40 0.12 -9.48 -4.09
C ASN A 40 -1.24 -9.26 -3.46
N PRO A 41 -1.59 -8.02 -3.12
CA PRO A 41 -2.88 -7.76 -2.50
C PRO A 41 -4.03 -7.97 -3.49
N THR A 42 -5.20 -8.30 -2.96
CA THR A 42 -6.40 -8.36 -3.78
C THR A 42 -6.75 -6.96 -4.27
N LEU A 43 -7.58 -6.90 -5.31
CA LEU A 43 -8.04 -5.60 -5.80
C LEU A 43 -8.75 -4.81 -4.72
N ASN A 44 -9.58 -5.47 -3.92
CA ASN A 44 -10.29 -4.79 -2.84
C ASN A 44 -9.33 -4.18 -1.84
N LEU A 45 -8.25 -4.88 -1.50
CA LEU A 45 -7.26 -4.34 -0.57
C LEU A 45 -6.50 -3.18 -1.21
N CYS A 46 -6.16 -3.29 -2.49
CA CYS A 46 -5.52 -2.18 -3.20
C CYS A 46 -6.39 -0.94 -3.16
N ILE A 47 -7.68 -1.08 -3.40
CA ILE A 47 -8.61 0.05 -3.37
C ILE A 47 -8.66 0.66 -1.97
N ALA A 48 -8.72 -0.18 -0.92
CA ALA A 48 -8.76 0.31 0.45
C ALA A 48 -7.50 1.09 0.80
N ILE A 49 -6.33 0.58 0.38
CA ILE A 49 -5.07 1.26 0.62
C ILE A 49 -5.05 2.61 -0.10
N CYS A 50 -5.47 2.63 -1.35
CA CYS A 50 -5.50 3.86 -2.13
C CYS A 50 -6.40 4.90 -1.47
N LYS A 51 -7.57 4.50 -1.01
CA LYS A 51 -8.48 5.42 -0.32
C LYS A 51 -7.88 5.96 0.97
N ALA A 52 -7.21 5.09 1.72
CA ALA A 52 -6.60 5.50 2.99
C ALA A 52 -5.49 6.51 2.77
N LEU A 53 -4.77 6.40 1.65
CA LEU A 53 -3.62 7.27 1.36
C LEU A 53 -3.96 8.43 0.42
N GLY A 54 -5.20 8.50 -0.05
CA GLY A 54 -5.59 9.57 -0.96
C GLY A 54 -4.93 9.48 -2.33
N LYS A 55 -4.69 8.27 -2.81
CA LYS A 55 -4.03 8.02 -4.08
C LYS A 55 -4.90 7.16 -4.97
N THR A 56 -4.54 7.11 -6.25
CA THR A 56 -5.23 6.25 -7.21
C THR A 56 -4.49 4.91 -7.35
N LEU A 57 -5.16 3.94 -7.94
CA LEU A 57 -4.53 2.65 -8.21
C LEU A 57 -3.32 2.81 -9.12
N ASP A 58 -3.41 3.71 -10.10
CA ASP A 58 -2.29 3.97 -11.00
C ASP A 58 -1.08 4.47 -10.25
N GLU A 59 -1.30 5.32 -9.25
CA GLU A 59 -0.19 5.92 -8.52
C GLU A 59 0.55 4.93 -7.65
N LEU A 60 -0.16 3.93 -7.12
CA LEU A 60 0.44 3.03 -6.13
C LEU A 60 0.74 1.65 -6.70
N PHE A 61 -0.08 1.16 -7.62
CA PHE A 61 0.02 -0.25 -8.01
C PHE A 61 0.24 -0.48 -9.50
N TRP A 62 0.21 0.56 -10.29
CA TRP A 62 0.43 0.41 -11.73
C TRP A 62 1.91 0.54 -12.04
N ASN A 63 2.44 -0.43 -12.78
CA ASN A 63 3.85 -0.42 -13.15
C ASN A 63 3.95 0.06 -14.60
N GLU A 64 4.37 1.31 -14.76
CA GLU A 64 4.44 1.92 -16.09
C GLU A 64 5.65 1.50 -16.89
N GLU A 65 6.57 0.79 -16.27
CA GLU A 65 7.78 0.37 -16.97
C GLU A 65 7.56 -0.86 -17.82
N GLU A 66 6.42 -1.49 -17.67
CA GLU A 66 6.09 -2.64 -18.48
C GLU A 66 5.56 -2.21 -19.81
#